data_4f5c4b12b2a83ed1c902f52b69c6c7c5
#
_entry.id   4f5c4b12b2a83ed1c902f52b69c6c7c5
#
_cell.length_a   1.000
_cell.length_b   1.000
_cell.length_c   1.000
_cell.angle_alpha   90.00
_cell.angle_beta   90.00
_cell.angle_gamma   90.00
#
_symmetry.space_group_name_H-M   'P 1'
#
loop_
_entity.id
_entity.type
_entity.pdbx_description
1 polymer ?
#
loop_
_entity_poly.entity_id
_entity_poly.type
_entity_poly.pdbx_seq_one_letter_code
_entity_poly.pdbx_strand_id
1 'polypeptide(L)'
;TAYEGADEVYVVTITGTLSGAYNGALLAGEEYEQSHEGARVFVLDSLSTGAESRLLVERLAALIKAGKPFDTVCEEIRAYHEHTHLLFALESLANLARNGRVKPAVAAVARMLGIRVIGQASDAGDLEVLCKTRGEHGALERMVLEMKAHGLTNGRVHIDHCCNAAAAERLKHMVHAVFPEAKV
;
A
#
# COMPACT_ATOMS: atom_id res chain seq x y z
N THR A 1 17.50 14.04 -14.35
CA THR A 1 16.47 13.68 -13.36
C THR A 1 15.60 12.54 -13.88
N ALA A 2 14.79 11.90 -13.00
CA ALA A 2 13.87 10.85 -13.43
C ALA A 2 12.72 11.38 -14.32
N TYR A 3 12.49 12.68 -14.32
CA TYR A 3 11.42 13.35 -15.08
C TYR A 3 11.88 13.91 -16.44
N GLU A 4 13.19 13.92 -16.71
CA GLU A 4 13.78 14.62 -17.84
C GLU A 4 13.16 14.21 -19.18
N GLY A 5 12.62 15.21 -19.92
CA GLY A 5 12.00 15.04 -21.22
C GLY A 5 10.58 14.48 -21.20
N ALA A 6 9.93 14.42 -20.04
CA ALA A 6 8.53 13.98 -19.94
C ALA A 6 7.57 15.18 -19.91
N ASP A 7 6.52 15.16 -20.73
CA ASP A 7 5.44 16.16 -20.70
C ASP A 7 4.47 15.90 -19.54
N GLU A 8 4.26 14.63 -19.18
CA GLU A 8 3.41 14.22 -18.08
C GLU A 8 4.14 13.24 -17.16
N VAL A 9 4.13 13.51 -15.86
CA VAL A 9 4.78 12.70 -14.83
C VAL A 9 3.77 12.31 -13.77
N TYR A 10 3.73 11.03 -13.45
CA TYR A 10 2.87 10.49 -12.40
C TYR A 10 3.73 9.78 -11.36
N VAL A 11 3.61 10.20 -10.11
CA VAL A 11 4.40 9.68 -8.99
C VAL A 11 3.48 9.08 -7.94
N VAL A 12 3.77 7.86 -7.53
CA VAL A 12 3.12 7.23 -6.36
C VAL A 12 4.19 7.06 -5.28
N THR A 13 3.94 7.58 -4.10
CA THR A 13 4.85 7.45 -2.95
C THR A 13 4.24 6.58 -1.86
N ILE A 14 5.08 6.01 -1.01
CA ILE A 14 4.60 5.49 0.26
C ILE A 14 4.09 6.65 1.12
N THR A 15 3.25 6.32 2.10
CA THR A 15 2.61 7.32 2.97
C THR A 15 3.58 8.34 3.56
N GLY A 16 3.17 9.58 3.54
CA GLY A 16 3.91 10.71 4.12
C GLY A 16 4.13 10.59 5.63
N THR A 17 3.33 9.78 6.34
CA THR A 17 3.51 9.52 7.77
C THR A 17 4.73 8.64 8.08
N LEU A 18 5.19 7.83 7.12
CA LEU A 18 6.35 6.95 7.27
C LEU A 18 7.62 7.52 6.65
N SER A 19 7.49 8.37 5.63
CA SER A 19 8.61 8.86 4.83
C SER A 19 8.39 10.27 4.31
N GLY A 20 9.44 11.08 4.24
CA GLY A 20 9.44 12.37 3.54
C GLY A 20 9.38 12.28 2.01
N ALA A 21 9.24 11.08 1.43
CA ALA A 21 9.23 10.88 -0.02
C ALA A 21 8.10 11.64 -0.72
N TYR A 22 6.92 11.70 -0.11
CA TYR A 22 5.80 12.46 -0.64
C TYR A 22 6.11 13.95 -0.77
N ASN A 23 6.57 14.57 0.31
CA ASN A 23 6.96 15.99 0.29
C ASN A 23 8.12 16.25 -0.68
N GLY A 24 9.10 15.36 -0.72
CA GLY A 24 10.21 15.46 -1.68
C GLY A 24 9.74 15.37 -3.13
N ALA A 25 8.77 14.49 -3.42
CA ALA A 25 8.20 14.37 -4.76
C ALA A 25 7.36 15.59 -5.17
N LEU A 26 6.60 16.18 -4.23
CA LEU A 26 5.86 17.43 -4.47
C LEU A 26 6.81 18.57 -4.85
N LEU A 27 7.85 18.81 -4.04
CA LEU A 27 8.83 19.86 -4.31
C LEU A 27 9.55 19.65 -5.65
N ALA A 28 9.96 18.41 -5.95
CA ALA A 28 10.60 18.09 -7.21
C ALA A 28 9.65 18.24 -8.41
N GLY A 29 8.36 17.98 -8.23
CA GLY A 29 7.33 18.19 -9.24
C GLY A 29 7.13 19.68 -9.54
N GLU A 30 6.97 20.50 -8.51
CA GLU A 30 6.85 21.95 -8.64
C GLU A 30 8.06 22.57 -9.35
N GLU A 31 9.28 22.18 -8.99
CA GLU A 31 10.50 22.64 -9.65
C GLU A 31 10.55 22.23 -11.12
N TYR A 32 10.10 21.00 -11.42
CA TYR A 32 10.06 20.50 -12.79
C TYR A 32 9.07 21.29 -13.66
N GLU A 33 7.85 21.49 -13.20
CA GLU A 33 6.83 22.27 -13.90
C GLU A 33 7.27 23.74 -14.14
N GLN A 34 7.95 24.35 -13.16
CA GLN A 34 8.47 25.71 -13.31
C GLN A 34 9.60 25.81 -14.34
N SER A 35 10.38 24.75 -14.53
CA SER A 35 11.54 24.74 -15.43
C SER A 35 11.25 24.16 -16.82
N HIS A 36 10.06 23.55 -17.01
CA HIS A 36 9.66 22.91 -18.28
C HIS A 36 8.24 23.34 -18.65
N GLU A 37 8.15 24.29 -19.58
CA GLU A 37 6.88 24.84 -20.06
C GLU A 37 5.96 23.73 -20.59
N GLY A 38 4.74 23.66 -20.07
CA GLY A 38 3.73 22.68 -20.46
C GLY A 38 3.85 21.33 -19.78
N ALA A 39 4.92 21.08 -19.00
CA ALA A 39 5.02 19.86 -18.21
C ALA A 39 4.00 19.82 -17.06
N ARG A 40 3.48 18.64 -16.75
CA ARG A 40 2.50 18.41 -15.70
C ARG A 40 2.95 17.26 -14.80
N VAL A 41 2.94 17.49 -13.48
CA VAL A 41 3.35 16.49 -12.50
C VAL A 41 2.22 16.21 -11.52
N PHE A 42 1.84 14.95 -11.43
CA PHE A 42 0.87 14.46 -10.46
C PHE A 42 1.57 13.59 -9.41
N VAL A 43 1.43 13.93 -8.14
CA VAL A 43 1.98 13.16 -7.02
C VAL A 43 0.84 12.63 -6.17
N LEU A 44 0.78 11.31 -6.02
CA LEU A 44 -0.18 10.61 -5.16
C LEU A 44 0.53 10.10 -3.90
N ASP A 45 0.10 10.59 -2.74
CA ASP A 45 0.38 9.89 -1.49
C ASP A 45 -0.49 8.63 -1.44
N SER A 46 0.13 7.45 -1.38
CA SER A 46 -0.66 6.22 -1.29
C SER A 46 -1.33 6.03 0.07
N LEU A 47 -1.05 6.88 1.05
CA LEU A 47 -1.46 6.71 2.46
C LEU A 47 -1.18 5.30 2.97
N SER A 48 -0.24 4.61 2.33
CA SER A 48 0.02 3.19 2.49
C SER A 48 1.48 2.84 2.15
N THR A 49 1.74 1.57 1.93
CA THR A 49 3.05 1.03 1.51
C THR A 49 2.90 -0.34 0.84
N GLY A 50 4.00 -0.92 0.34
CA GLY A 50 4.05 -2.31 -0.15
C GLY A 50 3.03 -2.62 -1.25
N ALA A 51 2.26 -3.68 -1.02
CA ALA A 51 1.35 -4.27 -2.00
C ALA A 51 0.28 -3.30 -2.54
N GLU A 52 -0.25 -2.40 -1.70
CA GLU A 52 -1.23 -1.41 -2.14
C GLU A 52 -0.62 -0.39 -3.11
N SER A 53 0.57 0.13 -2.80
CA SER A 53 1.28 1.04 -3.72
C SER A 53 1.47 0.42 -5.11
N ARG A 54 1.72 -0.89 -5.17
CA ARG A 54 1.82 -1.62 -6.44
C ARG A 54 0.49 -1.66 -7.20
N LEU A 55 -0.64 -1.91 -6.53
CA LEU A 55 -1.96 -1.85 -7.16
C LEU A 55 -2.23 -0.49 -7.79
N LEU A 56 -1.88 0.60 -7.09
CA LEU A 56 -2.00 1.96 -7.59
C LEU A 56 -1.15 2.21 -8.84
N VAL A 57 0.12 1.78 -8.82
CA VAL A 57 1.03 1.91 -9.98
C VAL A 57 0.53 1.09 -11.18
N GLU A 58 0.06 -0.13 -10.97
CA GLU A 58 -0.48 -0.98 -12.04
C GLU A 58 -1.76 -0.37 -12.65
N ARG A 59 -2.64 0.20 -11.81
CA ARG A 59 -3.85 0.90 -12.28
C ARG A 59 -3.48 2.14 -13.07
N LEU A 60 -2.57 2.96 -12.55
CA LEU A 60 -2.07 4.16 -13.18
C LEU A 60 -1.48 3.85 -14.57
N ALA A 61 -0.61 2.84 -14.65
CA ALA A 61 -0.02 2.40 -15.91
C ALA A 61 -1.09 1.94 -16.92
N ALA A 62 -2.15 1.30 -16.46
CA ALA A 62 -3.27 0.89 -17.33
C ALA A 62 -4.05 2.10 -17.88
N LEU A 63 -4.29 3.12 -17.07
CA LEU A 63 -4.97 4.36 -17.48
C LEU A 63 -4.15 5.12 -18.52
N ILE A 64 -2.84 5.27 -18.29
CA ILE A 64 -1.91 5.91 -19.23
C ILE A 64 -1.86 5.16 -20.56
N LYS A 65 -1.73 3.83 -20.52
CA LYS A 65 -1.72 2.99 -21.74
C LYS A 65 -3.02 3.06 -22.52
N ALA A 66 -4.13 3.35 -21.84
CA ALA A 66 -5.43 3.55 -22.52
C ALA A 66 -5.54 4.93 -23.21
N GLY A 67 -4.49 5.77 -23.14
CA GLY A 67 -4.45 7.10 -23.76
C GLY A 67 -5.40 8.11 -23.14
N LYS A 68 -5.72 7.95 -21.84
CA LYS A 68 -6.60 8.89 -21.13
C LYS A 68 -5.90 10.23 -20.90
N PRO A 69 -6.63 11.37 -20.98
CA PRO A 69 -6.09 12.68 -20.64
C PRO A 69 -5.58 12.73 -19.20
N PHE A 70 -4.57 13.56 -18.93
CA PHE A 70 -3.92 13.70 -17.61
C PHE A 70 -4.91 13.89 -16.47
N ASP A 71 -5.85 14.82 -16.60
CA ASP A 71 -6.82 15.12 -15.53
C ASP A 71 -7.73 13.92 -15.25
N THR A 72 -8.16 13.22 -16.30
CA THR A 72 -8.94 11.99 -16.17
C THR A 72 -8.15 10.88 -15.47
N VAL A 73 -6.84 10.74 -15.78
CA VAL A 73 -5.97 9.80 -15.08
C VAL A 73 -5.87 10.14 -13.60
N CYS A 74 -5.68 11.43 -13.27
CA CYS A 74 -5.61 11.90 -11.90
C CYS A 74 -6.90 11.66 -11.10
N GLU A 75 -8.06 11.88 -11.71
CA GLU A 75 -9.36 11.65 -11.08
C GLU A 75 -9.62 10.15 -10.86
N GLU A 76 -9.41 9.34 -11.89
CA GLU A 76 -9.68 7.90 -11.82
C GLU A 76 -8.73 7.16 -10.88
N ILE A 77 -7.46 7.59 -10.76
CA ILE A 77 -6.56 6.95 -9.81
C ILE A 77 -6.89 7.32 -8.37
N ARG A 78 -7.34 8.55 -8.08
CA ARG A 78 -7.85 8.94 -6.76
C ARG A 78 -9.08 8.12 -6.39
N ALA A 79 -10.06 8.03 -7.28
CA ALA A 79 -11.27 7.22 -7.07
C ALA A 79 -10.94 5.73 -6.86
N TYR A 80 -9.96 5.18 -7.59
CA TYR A 80 -9.50 3.81 -7.38
C TYR A 80 -8.84 3.63 -6.00
N HIS A 81 -8.04 4.61 -5.56
CA HIS A 81 -7.36 4.58 -4.27
C HIS A 81 -8.33 4.52 -3.08
N GLU A 82 -9.48 5.18 -3.15
CA GLU A 82 -10.52 5.13 -2.11
C GLU A 82 -11.08 3.72 -1.86
N HIS A 83 -10.83 2.79 -2.79
CA HIS A 83 -11.30 1.40 -2.72
C HIS A 83 -10.17 0.38 -2.58
N THR A 84 -8.95 0.84 -2.31
CA THR A 84 -7.80 -0.02 -2.01
C THR A 84 -7.48 0.01 -0.53
N HIS A 85 -6.96 -1.10 -0.01
CA HIS A 85 -6.65 -1.24 1.40
C HIS A 85 -5.39 -2.07 1.59
N LEU A 86 -4.50 -1.62 2.47
CA LEU A 86 -3.36 -2.41 2.93
C LEU A 86 -3.73 -3.17 4.19
N LEU A 87 -3.54 -4.48 4.14
CA LEU A 87 -3.49 -5.33 5.33
C LEU A 87 -2.09 -5.90 5.47
N PHE A 88 -1.59 -6.04 6.68
CA PHE A 88 -0.30 -6.66 6.93
C PHE A 88 -0.33 -7.61 8.12
N ALA A 89 0.49 -8.65 8.07
CA ALA A 89 0.77 -9.54 9.20
C ALA A 89 2.27 -9.52 9.46
N LEU A 90 2.67 -9.04 10.64
CA LEU A 90 4.07 -8.90 11.03
C LEU A 90 4.43 -9.84 12.18
N GLU A 91 5.55 -10.54 12.01
CA GLU A 91 6.16 -11.37 13.06
C GLU A 91 6.81 -10.52 14.14
N SER A 92 7.32 -9.36 13.76
CA SER A 92 7.99 -8.43 14.65
C SER A 92 7.81 -7.00 14.19
N LEU A 93 7.51 -6.13 15.15
CA LEU A 93 7.49 -4.67 14.96
C LEU A 93 8.81 -4.01 15.40
N ALA A 94 9.82 -4.79 15.78
CA ALA A 94 11.03 -4.27 16.42
C ALA A 94 11.79 -3.26 15.54
N ASN A 95 11.84 -3.49 14.22
CA ASN A 95 12.51 -2.59 13.29
C ASN A 95 11.73 -1.28 13.11
N LEU A 96 10.41 -1.35 12.94
CA LEU A 96 9.55 -0.17 12.84
C LEU A 96 9.62 0.67 14.12
N ALA A 97 9.62 0.01 15.28
CA ALA A 97 9.75 0.66 16.59
C ALA A 97 11.10 1.37 16.76
N ARG A 98 12.22 0.70 16.41
CA ARG A 98 13.56 1.29 16.49
C ARG A 98 13.72 2.51 15.59
N ASN A 99 13.05 2.50 14.45
CA ASN A 99 13.09 3.60 13.47
C ASN A 99 12.03 4.67 13.73
N GLY A 100 11.25 4.57 14.82
CA GLY A 100 10.21 5.54 15.17
C GLY A 100 9.03 5.60 14.17
N ARG A 101 8.79 4.51 13.40
CA ARG A 101 7.72 4.42 12.39
C ARG A 101 6.45 3.76 12.90
N VAL A 102 6.39 3.47 14.20
CA VAL A 102 5.16 3.04 14.89
C VAL A 102 5.02 3.77 16.21
N LYS A 103 3.78 4.01 16.62
CA LYS A 103 3.46 4.66 17.90
C LYS A 103 4.03 3.84 19.08
N PRO A 104 4.47 4.45 20.18
CA PRO A 104 5.07 3.74 21.32
C PRO A 104 4.20 2.61 21.89
N ALA A 105 2.88 2.79 21.90
CA ALA A 105 1.94 1.76 22.32
C ALA A 105 1.98 0.49 21.44
N VAL A 106 2.23 0.67 20.16
CA VAL A 106 2.38 -0.42 19.16
C VAL A 106 3.75 -1.10 19.34
N ALA A 107 4.78 -0.32 19.65
CA ALA A 107 6.14 -0.82 19.90
C ALA A 107 6.22 -1.81 21.08
N ALA A 108 5.39 -1.63 22.11
CA ALA A 108 5.35 -2.52 23.27
C ALA A 108 4.93 -3.96 22.92
N VAL A 109 4.14 -4.13 21.84
CA VAL A 109 3.71 -5.44 21.35
C VAL A 109 4.82 -6.22 20.64
N ALA A 110 5.83 -5.51 20.14
CA ALA A 110 6.92 -6.06 19.33
C ALA A 110 7.79 -7.11 20.04
N ARG A 111 7.63 -7.29 21.36
CA ARG A 111 8.50 -8.13 22.19
C ARG A 111 7.90 -9.48 22.59
N MET A 112 6.69 -9.79 22.15
CA MET A 112 6.01 -11.02 22.56
C MET A 112 6.34 -12.17 21.60
N LEU A 113 7.02 -13.19 22.13
CA LEU A 113 7.40 -14.37 21.34
C LEU A 113 6.18 -15.14 20.81
N GLY A 114 6.20 -15.49 19.52
CA GLY A 114 5.15 -16.27 18.87
C GLY A 114 3.84 -15.52 18.60
N ILE A 115 3.80 -14.20 18.85
CA ILE A 115 2.68 -13.34 18.52
C ILE A 115 2.90 -12.73 17.14
N ARG A 116 1.87 -12.81 16.30
CA ARG A 116 1.77 -12.08 15.03
C ARG A 116 0.86 -10.88 15.22
N VAL A 117 1.25 -9.76 14.65
CA VAL A 117 0.47 -8.54 14.65
C VAL A 117 -0.19 -8.40 13.28
N ILE A 118 -1.50 -8.29 13.27
CA ILE A 118 -2.29 -7.97 12.08
C ILE A 118 -2.68 -6.51 12.17
N GLY A 119 -2.50 -5.79 11.08
CA GLY A 119 -2.82 -4.38 11.00
C GLY A 119 -3.19 -3.95 9.60
N GLN A 120 -3.44 -2.67 9.49
CA GLN A 120 -3.83 -1.99 8.25
C GLN A 120 -3.13 -0.63 8.14
N ALA A 121 -3.14 -0.06 6.94
CA ALA A 121 -2.99 1.38 6.80
C ALA A 121 -4.33 2.05 7.13
N SER A 122 -4.30 3.11 7.92
CA SER A 122 -5.48 3.94 8.18
C SER A 122 -5.73 4.92 7.04
N ASP A 123 -6.90 5.54 7.00
CA ASP A 123 -7.23 6.60 6.05
C ASP A 123 -6.29 7.83 6.16
N ALA A 124 -5.60 7.98 7.29
CA ALA A 124 -4.57 8.99 7.48
C ALA A 124 -3.16 8.54 7.08
N GLY A 125 -2.98 7.29 6.65
CA GLY A 125 -1.70 6.71 6.25
C GLY A 125 -0.83 6.18 7.40
N ASP A 126 -1.36 6.13 8.63
CA ASP A 126 -0.66 5.50 9.77
C ASP A 126 -0.79 3.97 9.69
N LEU A 127 0.25 3.26 10.16
CA LEU A 127 0.14 1.82 10.38
C LEU A 127 -0.57 1.54 11.72
N GLU A 128 -1.74 0.93 11.64
CA GLU A 128 -2.59 0.60 12.78
C GLU A 128 -2.63 -0.89 13.06
N VAL A 129 -2.61 -1.25 14.34
CA VAL A 129 -2.78 -2.63 14.79
C VAL A 129 -4.27 -2.93 14.97
N LEU A 130 -4.79 -3.86 14.19
CA LEU A 130 -6.15 -4.37 14.33
C LEU A 130 -6.25 -5.41 15.43
N CYS A 131 -5.37 -6.42 15.41
CA CYS A 131 -5.37 -7.48 16.41
C CYS A 131 -4.02 -8.19 16.51
N LYS A 132 -3.97 -9.13 17.45
CA LYS A 132 -2.82 -10.03 17.69
C LYS A 132 -3.30 -11.46 17.66
N THR A 133 -2.54 -12.33 17.00
CA THR A 133 -2.82 -13.76 16.96
C THR A 133 -1.59 -14.55 17.38
N ARG A 134 -1.82 -15.80 17.78
CA ARG A 134 -0.71 -16.72 18.02
C ARG A 134 -0.48 -17.57 16.77
N GLY A 135 0.77 -17.63 16.34
CA GLY A 135 1.18 -18.42 15.19
C GLY A 135 0.77 -17.83 13.84
N GLU A 136 1.27 -18.45 12.79
CA GLU A 136 1.10 -17.96 11.41
C GLU A 136 -0.31 -18.24 10.88
N HIS A 137 -0.82 -19.45 11.09
CA HIS A 137 -2.13 -19.85 10.55
C HIS A 137 -3.24 -18.89 11.02
N GLY A 138 -3.33 -18.63 12.33
CA GLY A 138 -4.31 -17.69 12.87
C GLY A 138 -4.13 -16.26 12.33
N ALA A 139 -2.90 -15.86 11.99
CA ALA A 139 -2.66 -14.57 11.36
C ALA A 139 -3.24 -14.51 9.94
N LEU A 140 -3.04 -15.57 9.14
CA LEU A 140 -3.56 -15.64 7.77
C LEU A 140 -5.10 -15.71 7.76
N GLU A 141 -5.71 -16.50 8.65
CA GLU A 141 -7.17 -16.54 8.82
C GLU A 141 -7.72 -15.14 9.14
N ARG A 142 -7.07 -14.43 10.07
CA ARG A 142 -7.49 -13.07 10.42
C ARG A 142 -7.38 -12.11 9.26
N MET A 143 -6.32 -12.19 8.45
CA MET A 143 -6.20 -11.36 7.24
C MET A 143 -7.36 -11.58 6.27
N VAL A 144 -7.77 -12.83 6.04
CA VAL A 144 -8.92 -13.16 5.18
C VAL A 144 -10.23 -12.60 5.75
N LEU A 145 -10.40 -12.64 7.06
CA LEU A 145 -11.57 -12.04 7.73
C LEU A 145 -11.58 -10.51 7.58
N GLU A 146 -10.42 -9.86 7.70
CA GLU A 146 -10.30 -8.41 7.48
C GLU A 146 -10.57 -8.03 6.01
N MET A 147 -10.08 -8.81 5.04
CA MET A 147 -10.41 -8.59 3.63
C MET A 147 -11.93 -8.63 3.40
N LYS A 148 -12.64 -9.56 4.07
CA LYS A 148 -14.10 -9.62 4.01
C LYS A 148 -14.75 -8.42 4.69
N ALA A 149 -14.23 -7.97 5.82
CA ALA A 149 -14.74 -6.81 6.54
C ALA A 149 -14.59 -5.52 5.73
N HIS A 150 -13.50 -5.41 4.94
CA HIS A 150 -13.30 -4.34 3.95
C HIS A 150 -14.08 -4.52 2.65
N GLY A 151 -14.99 -5.48 2.57
CA GLY A 151 -15.91 -5.64 1.46
C GLY A 151 -15.33 -6.36 0.23
N LEU A 152 -14.20 -7.06 0.36
CA LEU A 152 -13.68 -7.86 -0.75
C LEU A 152 -14.71 -8.94 -1.13
N THR A 153 -15.14 -8.93 -2.38
CA THR A 153 -15.98 -9.97 -3.00
C THR A 153 -15.30 -10.56 -4.23
N ASN A 154 -14.88 -9.68 -5.10
CA ASN A 154 -14.06 -9.94 -6.29
C ASN A 154 -13.04 -8.80 -6.40
N GLY A 155 -12.15 -8.82 -7.31
CA GLY A 155 -11.17 -7.74 -7.48
C GLY A 155 -9.75 -8.25 -7.42
N ARG A 156 -8.80 -7.33 -7.24
CA ARG A 156 -7.37 -7.65 -7.25
C ARG A 156 -6.84 -7.71 -5.83
N VAL A 157 -6.15 -8.78 -5.51
CA VAL A 157 -5.39 -8.93 -4.28
C VAL A 157 -3.93 -9.07 -4.65
N HIS A 158 -3.06 -8.24 -4.06
CA HIS A 158 -1.63 -8.36 -4.22
C HIS A 158 -1.00 -8.79 -2.90
N ILE A 159 -0.17 -9.82 -2.93
CA ILE A 159 0.46 -10.38 -1.74
C ILE A 159 1.98 -10.18 -1.87
N ASP A 160 2.54 -9.35 -1.00
CA ASP A 160 3.98 -9.21 -0.84
C ASP A 160 4.45 -10.00 0.39
N HIS A 161 5.67 -10.51 0.35
CA HIS A 161 6.27 -11.20 1.50
C HIS A 161 7.76 -10.86 1.66
N CYS A 162 8.23 -10.90 2.89
CA CYS A 162 9.64 -10.77 3.24
C CYS A 162 10.18 -12.16 3.62
N CYS A 163 10.82 -12.84 2.65
CA CYS A 163 11.41 -14.18 2.80
C CYS A 163 10.45 -15.25 3.35
N ASN A 164 9.14 -15.12 3.12
CA ASN A 164 8.11 -16.07 3.60
C ASN A 164 7.15 -16.49 2.48
N ALA A 165 7.69 -17.07 1.41
CA ALA A 165 6.91 -17.52 0.26
C ALA A 165 5.86 -18.57 0.63
N ALA A 166 6.16 -19.44 1.60
CA ALA A 166 5.24 -20.47 2.04
C ALA A 166 3.97 -19.90 2.69
N ALA A 167 4.07 -18.84 3.49
CA ALA A 167 2.92 -18.15 4.06
C ALA A 167 2.13 -17.39 2.98
N ALA A 168 2.81 -16.75 2.04
CA ALA A 168 2.17 -16.05 0.92
C ALA A 168 1.32 -17.03 0.08
N GLU A 169 1.86 -18.19 -0.25
CA GLU A 169 1.14 -19.21 -1.01
C GLU A 169 -0.07 -19.77 -0.23
N ARG A 170 0.08 -20.01 1.08
CA ARG A 170 -1.05 -20.40 1.93
C ARG A 170 -2.13 -19.31 1.96
N LEU A 171 -1.75 -18.04 2.13
CA LEU A 171 -2.70 -16.93 2.10
C LEU A 171 -3.43 -16.87 0.77
N LYS A 172 -2.73 -17.01 -0.34
CA LYS A 172 -3.33 -17.05 -1.69
C LYS A 172 -4.39 -18.16 -1.81
N HIS A 173 -4.09 -19.38 -1.36
CA HIS A 173 -5.08 -20.47 -1.36
C HIS A 173 -6.30 -20.15 -0.47
N MET A 174 -6.08 -19.55 0.71
CA MET A 174 -7.17 -19.16 1.60
C MET A 174 -8.04 -18.06 1.00
N VAL A 175 -7.44 -17.08 0.33
CA VAL A 175 -8.16 -16.03 -0.39
C VAL A 175 -9.03 -16.64 -1.48
N HIS A 176 -8.48 -17.51 -2.33
CA HIS A 176 -9.26 -18.16 -3.39
C HIS A 176 -10.39 -19.06 -2.85
N ALA A 177 -10.20 -19.69 -1.68
CA ALA A 177 -11.24 -20.50 -1.07
C ALA A 177 -12.45 -19.66 -0.59
N VAL A 178 -12.23 -18.43 -0.18
CA VAL A 178 -13.28 -17.52 0.32
C VAL A 178 -13.80 -16.57 -0.78
N PHE A 179 -12.92 -16.16 -1.67
CA PHE A 179 -13.17 -15.21 -2.76
C PHE A 179 -12.75 -15.81 -4.11
N PRO A 180 -13.51 -16.76 -4.67
CA PRO A 180 -13.10 -17.49 -5.87
C PRO A 180 -12.92 -16.62 -7.11
N GLU A 181 -13.59 -15.47 -7.16
CA GLU A 181 -13.51 -14.49 -8.26
C GLU A 181 -12.36 -13.47 -8.09
N ALA A 182 -11.65 -13.49 -6.95
CA ALA A 182 -10.53 -12.59 -6.71
C ALA A 182 -9.32 -12.97 -7.58
N LYS A 183 -8.64 -11.96 -8.12
CA LYS A 183 -7.39 -12.12 -8.88
C LYS A 183 -6.21 -11.87 -7.94
N VAL A 184 -5.53 -12.94 -7.56
CA VAL A 184 -4.40 -12.91 -6.61
C VAL A 184 -3.09 -13.05 -7.34
#